data_15c230be6a7d2e25c4708e0c5858ea3d
#
_entry.id   15c230be6a7d2e25c4708e0c5858ea3d
#
_cell.length_a   1.000
_cell.length_b   1.000
_cell.length_c   1.000
_cell.angle_alpha   90.00
_cell.angle_beta   90.00
_cell.angle_gamma   90.00
#
_symmetry.space_group_name_H-M   'P 1'
#
loop_
_entity.id
_entity.type
_entity.pdbx_description
1 polymer ?
#
loop_
_entity_poly.entity_id
_entity_poly.type
_entity_poly.pdbx_seq_one_letter_code
_entity_poly.pdbx_strand_id
1 'polypeptide(L)'
;MDKDKTNAMRLLDAKKIVYESFSYPPEITDGELVAAQLGEDEHAVFKTLVTVTDKGEHAVFCVPVCATLDLKRAAKAAGAKSVAMIKQKELEPLTGYIHGGCSPIGMKKRFRTFIDESAQNFSQIFVSAGRVGRQMKLSPADLAKYVGARFAPLTSDAEQTV
;
A
#
# COMPACT_ATOMS: atom_id res chain seq x y z
N MET A 1 2.59 6.27 25.93
CA MET A 1 2.99 6.47 25.28
C MET A 1 3.56 5.80 24.35
N ASP A 2 3.68 6.03 23.48
CA ASP A 2 3.77 5.20 22.52
C ASP A 2 5.02 5.40 21.81
N LYS A 3 6.07 4.91 22.37
CA LYS A 3 7.36 4.92 21.74
C LYS A 3 7.35 4.17 20.44
N ASP A 4 6.38 3.27 20.28
CA ASP A 4 6.34 2.41 19.12
C ASP A 4 5.52 2.96 17.96
N LYS A 5 5.02 4.17 18.10
CA LYS A 5 4.29 4.78 16.99
C LYS A 5 5.23 5.14 15.85
N THR A 6 4.86 4.73 14.65
CA THR A 6 5.59 5.12 13.46
C THR A 6 5.17 6.52 13.04
N ASN A 7 5.92 7.12 12.12
CA ASN A 7 5.56 8.43 11.57
C ASN A 7 4.19 8.39 10.89
N ALA A 8 3.89 7.30 10.16
CA ALA A 8 2.60 7.16 9.51
C ALA A 8 1.46 7.19 10.53
N MET A 9 1.63 6.50 11.65
CA MET A 9 0.63 6.49 12.72
C MET A 9 0.43 7.89 13.31
N ARG A 10 1.51 8.61 13.53
CA ARG A 10 1.41 9.98 14.06
C ARG A 10 0.69 10.92 13.11
N LEU A 11 0.90 10.72 11.80
CA LEU A 11 0.21 11.52 10.81
C LEU A 11 -1.29 11.28 10.83
N LEU A 12 -1.71 10.02 10.99
CA LEU A 12 -3.12 9.70 11.12
C LEU A 12 -3.71 10.24 12.40
N ASP A 13 -2.96 10.15 13.50
CA ASP A 13 -3.40 10.71 14.79
C ASP A 13 -3.66 12.21 14.67
N ALA A 14 -2.78 12.91 13.98
CA ALA A 14 -2.92 14.35 13.80
C ALA A 14 -4.20 14.74 13.05
N LYS A 15 -4.68 13.85 12.19
CA LYS A 15 -5.92 14.06 11.44
C LYS A 15 -7.11 13.38 12.09
N LYS A 16 -6.91 12.76 13.27
CA LYS A 16 -7.96 12.06 14.01
C LYS A 16 -8.58 10.91 13.21
N ILE A 17 -7.76 10.24 12.40
CA ILE A 17 -8.18 9.08 11.65
C ILE A 17 -7.97 7.83 12.49
N VAL A 18 -9.03 7.04 12.65
CA VAL A 18 -8.99 5.84 13.48
C VAL A 18 -8.27 4.71 12.77
N TYR A 19 -7.40 4.02 13.47
CA TYR A 19 -6.71 2.84 12.96
C TYR A 19 -6.34 1.93 14.13
N GLU A 20 -6.07 0.66 13.83
CA GLU A 20 -5.52 -0.27 14.80
C GLU A 20 -4.12 -0.65 14.38
N SER A 21 -3.24 -0.81 15.35
CA SER A 21 -1.82 -1.12 15.13
C SER A 21 -1.58 -2.61 15.40
N PHE A 22 -0.83 -3.26 14.53
CA PHE A 22 -0.48 -4.67 14.65
C PHE A 22 1.03 -4.85 14.47
N SER A 23 1.59 -5.84 15.18
CA SER A 23 3.00 -6.20 15.09
C SER A 23 3.14 -7.65 14.63
N TYR A 24 4.22 -7.94 13.93
CA TYR A 24 4.58 -9.29 13.53
C TYR A 24 6.11 -9.37 13.43
N PRO A 25 6.69 -10.58 13.39
CA PRO A 25 8.15 -10.70 13.33
C PRO A 25 8.74 -9.96 12.13
N PRO A 26 9.71 -9.05 12.34
CA PRO A 26 10.23 -8.22 11.23
C PRO A 26 10.98 -9.00 10.15
N GLU A 27 11.35 -10.26 10.39
CA GLU A 27 11.96 -11.08 9.36
C GLU A 27 10.95 -11.54 8.31
N ILE A 28 9.65 -11.42 8.60
CA ILE A 28 8.60 -11.78 7.65
C ILE A 28 8.31 -10.58 6.77
N THR A 29 8.76 -10.63 5.51
CA THR A 29 8.57 -9.51 4.58
C THR A 29 7.62 -9.84 3.43
N ASP A 30 7.32 -11.12 3.21
CA ASP A 30 6.36 -11.55 2.18
C ASP A 30 4.95 -11.22 2.65
N GLY A 31 4.20 -10.48 1.83
CA GLY A 31 2.86 -9.99 2.21
C GLY A 31 1.87 -11.09 2.56
N GLU A 32 1.91 -12.23 1.82
CA GLU A 32 1.00 -13.31 2.13
C GLU A 32 1.34 -13.97 3.47
N LEU A 33 2.63 -14.06 3.79
CA LEU A 33 3.06 -14.58 5.08
C LEU A 33 2.70 -13.61 6.20
N VAL A 34 2.75 -12.30 5.93
CA VAL A 34 2.31 -11.30 6.91
C VAL A 34 0.84 -11.49 7.21
N ALA A 35 0.00 -11.67 6.19
CA ALA A 35 -1.42 -11.88 6.38
C ALA A 35 -1.67 -13.14 7.21
N ALA A 36 -0.96 -14.22 6.91
CA ALA A 36 -1.08 -15.47 7.67
C ALA A 36 -0.66 -15.28 9.13
N GLN A 37 0.41 -14.55 9.36
CA GLN A 37 0.91 -14.28 10.70
C GLN A 37 -0.11 -13.49 11.52
N LEU A 38 -0.81 -12.55 10.88
CA LEU A 38 -1.84 -11.76 11.53
C LEU A 38 -3.16 -12.52 11.70
N GLY A 39 -3.30 -13.67 11.03
CA GLY A 39 -4.55 -14.43 11.04
C GLY A 39 -5.65 -13.72 10.27
N GLU A 40 -5.28 -12.95 9.25
CA GLU A 40 -6.23 -12.13 8.50
C GLU A 40 -6.37 -12.59 7.05
N ASP A 41 -7.47 -12.18 6.42
CA ASP A 41 -7.74 -12.48 5.03
C ASP A 41 -6.71 -11.77 4.16
N GLU A 42 -5.96 -12.53 3.35
CA GLU A 42 -4.92 -11.96 2.49
C GLU A 42 -5.50 -10.99 1.46
N HIS A 43 -6.80 -11.06 1.18
CA HIS A 43 -7.46 -10.11 0.27
C HIS A 43 -7.69 -8.75 0.92
N ALA A 44 -7.63 -8.69 2.24
CA ALA A 44 -7.79 -7.46 3.00
C ALA A 44 -6.46 -6.83 3.40
N VAL A 45 -5.34 -7.51 3.14
CA VAL A 45 -4.00 -7.00 3.43
C VAL A 45 -3.39 -6.49 2.13
N PHE A 46 -3.03 -5.22 2.11
CA PHE A 46 -2.58 -4.55 0.88
C PHE A 46 -1.08 -4.24 0.93
N LYS A 47 -0.42 -4.40 -0.19
CA LYS A 47 0.97 -4.01 -0.38
C LYS A 47 1.01 -2.72 -1.18
N THR A 48 2.04 -1.91 -0.96
CA THR A 48 2.21 -0.61 -1.60
C THR A 48 3.36 -0.69 -2.59
N LEU A 49 3.06 -0.47 -3.86
CA LEU A 49 4.02 -0.61 -4.95
C LEU A 49 4.28 0.74 -5.60
N VAL A 50 5.55 1.04 -5.83
CA VAL A 50 5.95 2.29 -6.48
C VAL A 50 6.39 2.00 -7.90
N THR A 51 5.88 2.79 -8.83
CA THR A 51 6.12 2.60 -10.26
C THR A 51 6.64 3.88 -10.89
N VAL A 52 7.10 3.76 -12.13
CA VAL A 52 7.49 4.91 -12.94
C VAL A 52 6.77 4.81 -14.29
N THR A 53 6.22 5.94 -14.75
CA THR A 53 5.52 5.99 -16.02
C THR A 53 6.50 6.21 -17.18
N ASP A 54 5.99 6.07 -18.40
CA ASP A 54 6.79 6.33 -19.61
C ASP A 54 7.32 7.77 -19.67
N LYS A 55 6.71 8.69 -18.92
CA LYS A 55 7.16 10.08 -18.85
C LYS A 55 8.09 10.36 -17.66
N GLY A 56 8.45 9.32 -16.91
CA GLY A 56 9.33 9.49 -15.77
C GLY A 56 8.66 9.92 -14.49
N GLU A 57 7.34 9.97 -14.47
CA GLU A 57 6.58 10.31 -13.26
C GLU A 57 6.36 9.07 -12.43
N HIS A 58 6.31 9.23 -11.11
CA HIS A 58 6.07 8.11 -10.22
C HIS A 58 4.60 8.04 -9.81
N ALA A 59 4.09 6.83 -9.68
CA ALA A 59 2.73 6.58 -9.20
C ALA A 59 2.77 5.40 -8.23
N VAL A 60 1.90 5.44 -7.23
CA VAL A 60 1.85 4.45 -6.16
C VAL A 60 0.56 3.64 -6.29
N PHE A 61 0.68 2.33 -6.17
CA PHE A 61 -0.48 1.44 -6.29
C PHE A 61 -0.54 0.52 -5.08
N CYS A 62 -1.72 0.45 -4.46
CA CYS A 62 -1.98 -0.43 -3.33
C CYS A 62 -2.87 -1.56 -3.80
N VAL A 63 -2.41 -2.79 -3.72
CA VAL A 63 -3.14 -3.97 -4.18
C VAL A 63 -3.07 -5.07 -3.12
N PRO A 64 -4.04 -6.01 -3.11
CA PRO A 64 -3.98 -7.12 -2.17
C PRO A 64 -2.66 -7.89 -2.27
N VAL A 65 -2.14 -8.35 -1.14
CA VAL A 65 -0.85 -9.05 -1.11
C VAL A 65 -0.88 -10.34 -1.93
N CYS A 66 -2.05 -10.95 -2.09
CA CYS A 66 -2.20 -12.17 -2.88
C CYS A 66 -2.39 -11.90 -4.37
N ALA A 67 -2.48 -10.64 -4.78
CA ALA A 67 -2.74 -10.27 -6.16
C ALA A 67 -1.49 -9.67 -6.81
N THR A 68 -1.52 -9.65 -8.14
CA THR A 68 -0.44 -9.06 -8.93
C THR A 68 -0.93 -7.78 -9.58
N LEU A 69 -0.14 -6.72 -9.50
CA LEU A 69 -0.47 -5.47 -10.18
C LEU A 69 -0.40 -5.70 -11.69
N ASP A 70 -1.50 -5.45 -12.37
CA ASP A 70 -1.54 -5.52 -13.83
C ASP A 70 -1.01 -4.18 -14.35
N LEU A 71 0.17 -4.21 -14.99
CA LEU A 71 0.82 -2.98 -15.40
C LEU A 71 0.04 -2.20 -16.46
N LYS A 72 -0.74 -2.89 -17.27
CA LYS A 72 -1.60 -2.21 -18.25
C LYS A 72 -2.73 -1.46 -17.56
N ARG A 73 -3.33 -2.09 -16.56
CA ARG A 73 -4.39 -1.44 -15.78
C ARG A 73 -3.85 -0.29 -14.97
N ALA A 74 -2.64 -0.45 -14.43
CA ALA A 74 -1.97 0.61 -13.70
C ALA A 74 -1.72 1.82 -14.60
N ALA A 75 -1.25 1.58 -15.82
CA ALA A 75 -1.00 2.65 -16.79
C ALA A 75 -2.29 3.37 -17.13
N LYS A 76 -3.37 2.60 -17.35
CA LYS A 76 -4.68 3.20 -17.65
C LYS A 76 -5.16 4.07 -16.50
N ALA A 77 -5.04 3.60 -15.28
CA ALA A 77 -5.46 4.37 -14.10
C ALA A 77 -4.66 5.66 -13.98
N ALA A 78 -3.37 5.60 -14.26
CA ALA A 78 -2.49 6.77 -14.16
C ALA A 78 -2.55 7.68 -15.38
N GLY A 79 -3.25 7.27 -16.44
CA GLY A 79 -3.31 8.05 -17.67
C GLY A 79 -1.99 8.06 -18.42
N ALA A 80 -1.22 6.98 -18.31
CA ALA A 80 0.09 6.84 -18.94
C ALA A 80 0.04 5.79 -20.04
N LYS A 81 1.03 5.81 -20.94
CA LYS A 81 1.12 4.79 -21.97
C LYS A 81 1.63 3.48 -21.39
N SER A 82 2.54 3.56 -20.42
CA SER A 82 3.08 2.38 -19.76
C SER A 82 3.58 2.76 -18.38
N VAL A 83 3.65 1.75 -17.50
CA VAL A 83 4.30 1.90 -16.21
C VAL A 83 5.17 0.67 -15.97
N ALA A 84 6.21 0.85 -15.19
CA ALA A 84 7.10 -0.22 -14.79
C ALA A 84 7.40 -0.10 -13.31
N MET A 85 7.71 -1.23 -12.67
CA MET A 85 8.14 -1.17 -11.28
C MET A 85 9.50 -0.48 -11.21
N ILE A 86 9.71 0.33 -10.17
CA ILE A 86 11.03 0.91 -9.94
C ILE A 86 11.95 -0.19 -9.42
N LYS A 87 13.25 0.08 -9.47
CA LYS A 87 14.23 -0.85 -8.89
C LYS A 87 14.17 -0.72 -7.37
N GLN A 88 14.38 -1.82 -6.68
CA GLN A 88 14.30 -1.83 -5.22
C GLN A 88 15.23 -0.78 -4.59
N LYS A 89 16.40 -0.58 -5.16
CA LYS A 89 17.37 0.40 -4.65
C LYS A 89 16.87 1.84 -4.76
N GLU A 90 15.87 2.08 -5.57
CA GLU A 90 15.30 3.42 -5.74
C GLU A 90 14.22 3.74 -4.72
N LEU A 91 13.72 2.71 -4.03
CA LEU A 91 12.57 2.88 -3.14
C LEU A 91 12.85 3.85 -1.99
N GLU A 92 13.91 3.61 -1.24
CA GLU A 92 14.21 4.43 -0.07
C GLU A 92 14.50 5.90 -0.42
N PRO A 93 15.33 6.19 -1.45
CA PRO A 93 15.54 7.59 -1.82
C PRO A 93 14.25 8.31 -2.22
N LEU A 94 13.32 7.60 -2.86
CA LEU A 94 12.08 8.21 -3.31
C LEU A 94 11.05 8.37 -2.19
N THR A 95 10.90 7.37 -1.35
CA THR A 95 9.78 7.32 -0.41
C THR A 95 10.17 7.49 1.05
N GLY A 96 11.42 7.18 1.39
CA GLY A 96 11.85 7.12 2.78
C GLY A 96 11.61 5.77 3.41
N TYR A 97 11.01 4.84 2.67
CA TYR A 97 10.69 3.50 3.16
C TYR A 97 11.54 2.45 2.46
N ILE A 98 11.69 1.30 3.12
CA ILE A 98 12.41 0.16 2.55
C ILE A 98 11.43 -0.93 2.15
N HIS A 99 11.90 -1.88 1.36
CA HIS A 99 11.10 -3.03 0.95
C HIS A 99 10.59 -3.78 2.18
N GLY A 100 9.31 -4.10 2.19
CA GLY A 100 8.68 -4.76 3.32
C GLY A 100 8.11 -3.81 4.35
N GLY A 101 8.44 -2.52 4.26
CA GLY A 101 7.93 -1.51 5.19
C GLY A 101 7.42 -0.26 4.50
N CYS A 102 7.05 -0.37 3.23
CA CYS A 102 6.58 0.80 2.47
C CYS A 102 5.10 1.06 2.73
N SER A 103 4.80 2.21 3.30
CA SER A 103 3.43 2.65 3.57
C SER A 103 2.97 3.66 2.52
N PRO A 104 1.67 3.69 2.19
CA PRO A 104 1.16 4.75 1.34
C PRO A 104 1.08 6.09 2.07
N ILE A 105 1.27 6.09 3.40
CA ILE A 105 1.18 7.28 4.23
C ILE A 105 2.56 7.74 4.62
N GLY A 106 2.82 9.04 4.50
CA GLY A 106 4.06 9.61 5.00
C GLY A 106 5.27 9.48 4.11
N MET A 107 5.09 9.25 2.82
CA MET A 107 6.20 9.24 1.89
C MET A 107 6.88 10.60 1.83
N LYS A 108 8.20 10.60 1.53
CA LYS A 108 8.97 11.85 1.42
C LYS A 108 8.36 12.84 0.46
N LYS A 109 7.80 12.34 -0.65
CA LYS A 109 7.16 13.15 -1.66
C LYS A 109 5.72 12.69 -1.83
N ARG A 110 4.88 13.60 -2.27
CA ARG A 110 3.49 13.26 -2.51
C ARG A 110 3.36 12.72 -3.93
N PHE A 111 3.06 11.44 -4.04
CA PHE A 111 2.87 10.78 -5.34
C PHE A 111 1.39 10.51 -5.57
N ARG A 112 1.00 10.48 -6.84
CA ARG A 112 -0.35 10.06 -7.20
C ARG A 112 -0.51 8.62 -6.74
N THR A 113 -1.61 8.33 -6.06
CA THR A 113 -1.85 7.02 -5.44
C THR A 113 -3.17 6.45 -5.91
N PHE A 114 -3.17 5.15 -6.17
CA PHE A 114 -4.35 4.41 -6.58
C PHE A 114 -4.47 3.18 -5.70
N ILE A 115 -5.71 2.81 -5.35
CA ILE A 115 -5.98 1.65 -4.51
C ILE A 115 -6.88 0.72 -5.30
N ASP A 116 -6.56 -0.57 -5.33
CA ASP A 116 -7.39 -1.51 -6.04
C ASP A 116 -8.83 -1.44 -5.52
N GLU A 117 -9.78 -1.45 -6.43
CA GLU A 117 -11.18 -1.28 -6.08
C GLU A 117 -11.72 -2.34 -5.12
N SER A 118 -11.06 -3.52 -5.06
CA SER A 118 -11.46 -4.57 -4.12
C SER A 118 -11.40 -4.13 -2.67
N ALA A 119 -10.61 -3.08 -2.37
CA ALA A 119 -10.56 -2.54 -1.01
C ALA A 119 -11.94 -2.10 -0.53
N GLN A 120 -12.80 -1.68 -1.44
CA GLN A 120 -14.14 -1.20 -1.10
C GLN A 120 -15.07 -2.31 -0.65
N ASN A 121 -14.66 -3.57 -0.80
CA ASN A 121 -15.43 -4.71 -0.32
C ASN A 121 -15.24 -4.95 1.18
N PHE A 122 -14.32 -4.23 1.80
CA PHE A 122 -14.01 -4.38 3.23
C PHE A 122 -14.29 -3.09 3.96
N SER A 123 -14.76 -3.21 5.20
CA SER A 123 -14.92 -2.03 6.07
C SER A 123 -13.57 -1.51 6.51
N GLN A 124 -12.57 -2.39 6.60
CA GLN A 124 -11.21 -2.03 6.98
C GLN A 124 -10.22 -2.89 6.20
N ILE A 125 -9.07 -2.30 5.88
CA ILE A 125 -7.98 -3.01 5.21
C ILE A 125 -6.69 -2.79 6.00
N PHE A 126 -5.68 -3.61 5.71
CA PHE A 126 -4.37 -3.49 6.34
C PHE A 126 -3.38 -2.91 5.35
N VAL A 127 -2.55 -1.99 5.80
CA VAL A 127 -1.42 -1.48 5.03
C VAL A 127 -0.22 -1.39 5.97
N SER A 128 0.98 -1.35 5.40
CA SER A 128 2.18 -1.18 6.21
C SER A 128 2.11 0.13 7.00
N ALA A 129 2.58 0.08 8.22
CA ALA A 129 2.65 1.26 9.07
C ALA A 129 3.95 2.06 8.85
N GLY A 130 4.77 1.67 7.87
CA GLY A 130 6.01 2.38 7.55
C GLY A 130 7.24 1.78 8.19
N ARG A 131 7.12 0.58 8.69
CA ARG A 131 8.23 -0.15 9.31
C ARG A 131 7.98 -1.64 9.12
N VAL A 132 9.02 -2.38 8.76
CA VAL A 132 8.91 -3.83 8.69
C VAL A 132 8.47 -4.34 10.07
N GLY A 133 7.46 -5.22 10.09
CA GLY A 133 6.95 -5.75 11.34
C GLY A 133 5.76 -4.99 11.91
N ARG A 134 5.28 -3.96 11.23
CA ARG A 134 4.16 -3.15 11.73
C ARG A 134 3.12 -2.94 10.62
N GLN A 135 1.87 -3.16 10.97
CA GLN A 135 0.73 -2.94 10.06
C GLN A 135 -0.31 -2.06 10.73
N MET A 136 -1.09 -1.38 9.92
CA MET A 136 -2.23 -0.61 10.40
C MET A 136 -3.48 -1.12 9.71
N LYS A 137 -4.57 -1.18 10.48
CA LYS A 137 -5.88 -1.56 9.97
C LYS A 137 -6.77 -0.33 10.02
N LEU A 138 -7.33 0.08 8.89
CA LEU A 138 -8.15 1.30 8.84
C LEU A 138 -9.14 1.22 7.69
N SER A 139 -10.08 2.17 7.70
CA SER A 139 -11.07 2.31 6.64
C SER A 139 -10.39 2.65 5.31
N PRO A 140 -10.69 1.92 4.23
CA PRO A 140 -10.12 2.26 2.92
C PRO A 140 -10.58 3.64 2.44
N ALA A 141 -11.80 4.06 2.79
CA ALA A 141 -12.27 5.39 2.41
C ALA A 141 -11.46 6.48 3.12
N ASP A 142 -11.16 6.28 4.40
CA ASP A 142 -10.34 7.23 5.16
C ASP A 142 -8.93 7.30 4.60
N LEU A 143 -8.36 6.14 4.26
CA LEU A 143 -7.02 6.08 3.67
C LEU A 143 -7.00 6.85 2.34
N ALA A 144 -7.96 6.55 1.47
CA ALA A 144 -8.02 7.19 0.15
C ALA A 144 -8.14 8.70 0.29
N LYS A 145 -8.98 9.15 1.21
CA LYS A 145 -9.16 10.59 1.43
C LYS A 145 -7.86 11.23 1.93
N TYR A 146 -7.20 10.57 2.87
CA TYR A 146 -5.98 11.13 3.45
C TYR A 146 -4.85 11.29 2.43
N VAL A 147 -4.61 10.25 1.62
CA VAL A 147 -3.51 10.27 0.64
C VAL A 147 -3.94 10.86 -0.70
N GLY A 148 -5.21 11.17 -0.89
CA GLY A 148 -5.70 11.66 -2.17
C GLY A 148 -5.75 10.59 -3.24
N ALA A 149 -6.04 9.36 -2.85
CA ALA A 149 -6.03 8.22 -3.76
C ALA A 149 -7.36 8.05 -4.48
N ARG A 150 -7.31 7.35 -5.61
CA ARG A 150 -8.49 6.94 -6.34
C ARG A 150 -8.56 5.43 -6.35
N PHE A 151 -9.77 4.88 -6.30
CA PHE A 151 -9.99 3.45 -6.46
C PHE A 151 -10.08 3.15 -7.96
N ALA A 152 -9.46 2.05 -8.36
CA ALA A 152 -9.45 1.63 -9.76
C ALA A 152 -9.19 0.13 -9.86
N PRO A 153 -9.59 -0.52 -10.95
CA PRO A 153 -9.24 -1.93 -11.15
C PRO A 153 -7.76 -2.02 -11.51
N LEU A 154 -6.98 -2.68 -10.67
CA LEU A 154 -5.53 -2.71 -10.79
C LEU A 154 -4.94 -4.11 -10.92
N THR A 155 -5.71 -5.14 -10.57
CA THR A 155 -5.18 -6.51 -10.55
C THR A 155 -5.59 -7.31 -11.78
N SER A 156 -4.81 -8.35 -12.07
CA SER A 156 -5.07 -9.21 -13.21
C SER A 156 -6.34 -10.04 -13.01
N ASP A 157 -7.16 -10.13 -14.05
CA ASP A 157 -8.38 -10.91 -14.00
C ASP A 157 -8.10 -12.41 -13.81
N ALA A 158 -6.92 -12.87 -14.22
CA ALA A 158 -6.57 -14.27 -14.10
C ALA A 158 -6.62 -14.75 -12.66
N GLU A 159 -6.38 -13.84 -11.71
CA GLU A 159 -6.37 -14.20 -10.31
C GLU A 159 -7.75 -14.36 -9.72
N GLN A 160 -8.76 -13.84 -10.40
CA GLN A 160 -10.14 -13.88 -9.92
C GLN A 160 -10.85 -15.15 -10.35
N THR A 161 -10.28 -15.89 -11.25
CA THR A 161 -10.91 -17.08 -11.79
C THR A 161 -10.50 -18.37 -11.11
N VAL A 162 -9.60 -18.30 -10.19
CA VAL A 162 -9.05 -19.47 -9.52
C VAL A 162 -9.90 -19.90 -8.33
#